data_3c387d9b8b39d2fe09de8a4c633ea2ea
#
_entry.id   3c387d9b8b39d2fe09de8a4c633ea2ea
#
_cell.length_a   1.000
_cell.length_b   1.000
_cell.length_c   1.000
_cell.angle_alpha   90.00
_cell.angle_beta   90.00
_cell.angle_gamma   90.00
#
_symmetry.space_group_name_H-M   'P 1'
#
loop_
_entity.id
_entity.type
_entity.pdbx_description
1 polymer ?
#
loop_
_entity_poly.entity_id
_entity_poly.type
_entity_poly.pdbx_seq_one_letter_code
_entity_poly.pdbx_strand_id
1 'polypeptide(L)'
;LCGLEKRCKGILEKEGTSYSSKQRLKICYMVMQDVNHQLFTESVLEEVLLSMPGKDSDESPENVAKAEAILTEMDLLPYKACHPMGLSGGQKQRVAIASAIASERPVILFDEPTSGLDLFHMRQVADSVKGLADSGKTIVIVTHDPEFILRCCNYVIHLENGRLEENYFLQDTEGRERLFNFFMMEGGGGNQTV
;
A
#
# COMPACT_ATOMS: atom_id res chain seq x y z
N LEU A 1 4.32 12.26 -3.77
CA LEU A 1 3.62 11.66 -4.92
C LEU A 1 2.13 11.98 -4.88
N CYS A 2 1.36 11.61 -3.85
CA CYS A 2 -0.10 11.80 -3.76
C CYS A 2 -0.57 13.27 -3.81
N GLY A 3 0.30 14.26 -3.60
CA GLY A 3 -0.08 15.67 -3.56
C GLY A 3 -0.55 16.17 -2.18
N LEU A 4 -0.39 15.40 -1.12
CA LEU A 4 -0.69 15.79 0.25
C LEU A 4 0.26 16.86 0.77
N GLU A 5 1.56 16.75 0.45
CA GLU A 5 2.57 17.76 0.79
C GLU A 5 2.55 18.90 -0.25
N LYS A 6 2.04 20.06 0.17
CA LYS A 6 1.88 21.25 -0.70
C LYS A 6 3.20 21.94 -1.07
N ARG A 7 4.23 21.77 -0.25
CA ARG A 7 5.56 22.40 -0.46
C ARG A 7 6.45 21.58 -1.39
N CYS A 8 6.04 20.35 -1.74
CA CYS A 8 6.79 19.50 -2.63
C CYS A 8 6.77 20.06 -4.06
N LYS A 9 7.96 20.27 -4.62
CA LYS A 9 8.14 20.66 -6.02
C LYS A 9 8.45 19.40 -6.83
N GLY A 10 7.75 19.20 -7.93
CA GLY A 10 7.97 18.06 -8.82
C GLY A 10 6.82 17.89 -9.80
N ILE A 11 7.11 17.23 -10.90
CA ILE A 11 6.14 16.88 -11.93
C ILE A 11 5.82 15.39 -11.76
N LEU A 12 4.55 15.05 -11.68
CA LEU A 12 4.07 13.68 -11.85
C LEU A 12 3.50 13.59 -13.26
N GLU A 13 4.07 12.71 -14.04
CA GLU A 13 3.63 12.44 -15.39
C GLU A 13 3.28 10.95 -15.53
N LYS A 14 2.16 10.66 -16.18
CA LYS A 14 1.75 9.31 -16.56
C LYS A 14 1.22 9.37 -17.99
N GLU A 15 1.78 8.54 -18.88
CA GLU A 15 1.37 8.45 -20.29
C GLU A 15 1.34 9.81 -21.00
N GLY A 16 2.38 10.64 -20.75
CA GLY A 16 2.50 11.99 -21.34
C GLY A 16 1.58 13.05 -20.73
N THR A 17 0.81 12.72 -19.69
CA THR A 17 -0.06 13.67 -19.00
C THR A 17 0.54 14.08 -17.66
N SER A 18 0.74 15.40 -17.48
CA SER A 18 1.21 15.97 -16.21
C SER A 18 0.06 16.25 -15.25
N TYR A 19 0.24 15.91 -13.97
CA TYR A 19 -0.77 16.02 -12.95
C TYR A 19 -0.42 17.06 -11.88
N SER A 20 -1.30 18.04 -11.68
CA SER A 20 -1.24 18.98 -10.55
C SER A 20 -1.51 18.27 -9.22
N SER A 21 -1.14 18.90 -8.09
CA SER A 21 -1.37 18.30 -6.74
C SER A 21 -2.83 17.91 -6.51
N LYS A 22 -3.80 18.70 -6.96
CA LYS A 22 -5.23 18.36 -6.85
C LYS A 22 -5.64 17.16 -7.71
N GLN A 23 -5.05 17.04 -8.90
CA GLN A 23 -5.30 15.90 -9.78
C GLN A 23 -4.66 14.63 -9.25
N ARG A 24 -3.47 14.74 -8.61
CA ARG A 24 -2.80 13.60 -7.96
C ARG A 24 -3.68 12.97 -6.88
N LEU A 25 -4.36 13.79 -6.06
CA LEU A 25 -5.31 13.29 -5.06
C LEU A 25 -6.45 12.44 -5.66
N LYS A 26 -6.80 12.69 -6.91
CA LYS A 26 -7.86 11.94 -7.59
C LYS A 26 -7.39 10.61 -8.20
N ILE A 27 -6.12 10.52 -8.55
CA ILE A 27 -5.55 9.33 -9.20
C ILE A 27 -4.73 8.46 -8.26
N CYS A 28 -4.36 8.98 -7.08
CA CYS A 28 -3.59 8.25 -6.08
C CYS A 28 -4.48 7.85 -4.90
N TYR A 29 -4.20 6.68 -4.34
CA TYR A 29 -4.64 6.26 -3.01
C TYR A 29 -3.40 6.02 -2.16
N MET A 30 -3.46 6.31 -0.87
CA MET A 30 -2.34 6.08 0.05
C MET A 30 -2.82 5.30 1.25
N VAL A 31 -2.12 4.22 1.56
CA VAL A 31 -2.21 3.51 2.83
C VAL A 31 -1.09 4.02 3.72
N MET A 32 -1.46 4.60 4.85
CA MET A 32 -0.54 5.21 5.81
C MET A 32 0.06 4.14 6.74
N GLN A 33 1.26 4.38 7.26
CA GLN A 33 1.89 3.54 8.27
C GLN A 33 1.01 3.42 9.53
N ASP A 34 0.49 4.54 10.03
CA ASP A 34 -0.52 4.53 11.11
C ASP A 34 -1.94 4.62 10.52
N VAL A 35 -2.53 3.47 10.31
CA VAL A 35 -3.87 3.32 9.75
C VAL A 35 -5.00 3.84 10.66
N ASN A 36 -4.73 4.09 11.96
CA ASN A 36 -5.72 4.66 12.86
C ASN A 36 -6.17 6.07 12.43
N HIS A 37 -5.34 6.79 11.69
CA HIS A 37 -5.68 8.10 11.13
C HIS A 37 -6.47 8.02 9.82
N GLN A 38 -6.69 6.83 9.30
CA GLN A 38 -7.32 6.61 8.01
C GLN A 38 -8.69 5.93 8.12
N LEU A 39 -8.93 5.17 9.20
CA LEU A 39 -10.16 4.41 9.42
C LEU A 39 -11.09 5.20 10.35
N PHE A 40 -12.30 5.54 9.88
CA PHE A 40 -13.20 6.43 10.62
C PHE A 40 -14.70 6.11 10.47
N THR A 41 -15.08 5.06 9.73
CA THR A 41 -16.48 4.66 9.55
C THR A 41 -17.01 3.81 10.71
N GLU A 42 -18.33 3.57 10.73
CA GLU A 42 -19.01 2.77 11.75
C GLU A 42 -18.74 1.26 11.61
N SER A 43 -18.42 0.80 10.38
CA SER A 43 -18.15 -0.61 10.12
C SER A 43 -17.04 -0.82 9.08
N VAL A 44 -16.41 -1.99 9.13
CA VAL A 44 -15.39 -2.41 8.14
C VAL A 44 -15.96 -2.42 6.73
N LEU A 45 -17.22 -2.83 6.57
CA LEU A 45 -17.86 -2.84 5.26
C LEU A 45 -18.01 -1.42 4.70
N GLU A 46 -18.50 -0.49 5.52
CA GLU A 46 -18.63 0.92 5.13
C GLU A 46 -17.28 1.55 4.78
N GLU A 47 -16.19 1.19 5.49
CA GLU A 47 -14.85 1.69 5.19
C GLU A 47 -14.39 1.31 3.79
N VAL A 48 -14.68 0.08 3.37
CA VAL A 48 -14.36 -0.40 2.02
C VAL A 48 -15.28 0.25 0.98
N LEU A 49 -16.59 0.32 1.25
CA LEU A 49 -17.56 0.93 0.35
C LEU A 49 -17.27 2.42 0.10
N LEU A 50 -16.91 3.17 1.16
CA LEU A 50 -16.55 4.58 1.06
C LEU A 50 -15.36 4.83 0.13
N SER A 51 -14.46 3.87 0.03
CA SER A 51 -13.27 3.95 -0.82
C SER A 51 -13.58 3.69 -2.30
N MET A 52 -14.71 3.07 -2.63
CA MET A 52 -15.08 2.74 -4.01
C MET A 52 -15.34 3.99 -4.86
N PRO A 53 -15.13 3.92 -6.19
CA PRO A 53 -15.46 5.02 -7.08
C PRO A 53 -16.99 5.21 -7.16
N GLY A 54 -17.45 6.46 -7.08
CA GLY A 54 -18.87 6.80 -7.18
C GLY A 54 -19.26 7.95 -6.26
N LYS A 55 -20.56 8.23 -6.18
CA LYS A 55 -21.11 9.17 -5.20
C LYS A 55 -21.38 8.42 -3.90
N ASP A 56 -20.71 8.91 -2.85
CA ASP A 56 -20.92 8.60 -1.42
C ASP A 56 -21.50 7.21 -1.12
N SER A 57 -20.64 6.25 -0.71
CA SER A 57 -21.02 4.96 -0.11
C SER A 57 -22.32 4.34 -0.69
N ASP A 58 -22.38 4.20 -2.02
CA ASP A 58 -23.51 3.54 -2.65
C ASP A 58 -23.57 2.07 -2.21
N GLU A 59 -24.46 1.78 -1.25
CA GLU A 59 -24.77 0.44 -0.75
C GLU A 59 -25.55 -0.40 -1.76
N SER A 60 -25.32 -0.16 -3.05
CA SER A 60 -25.92 -1.01 -4.07
C SER A 60 -25.51 -2.47 -3.83
N PRO A 61 -26.40 -3.44 -4.11
CA PRO A 61 -26.09 -4.85 -3.95
C PRO A 61 -24.80 -5.27 -4.68
N GLU A 62 -24.48 -4.62 -5.78
CA GLU A 62 -23.27 -4.85 -6.56
C GLU A 62 -22.00 -4.40 -5.81
N ASN A 63 -22.03 -3.17 -5.24
CA ASN A 63 -20.89 -2.65 -4.46
C ASN A 63 -20.68 -3.43 -3.18
N VAL A 64 -21.76 -3.81 -2.49
CA VAL A 64 -21.68 -4.67 -1.30
C VAL A 64 -21.05 -6.02 -1.65
N ALA A 65 -21.44 -6.66 -2.74
CA ALA A 65 -20.86 -7.93 -3.16
C ALA A 65 -19.37 -7.80 -3.51
N LYS A 66 -18.96 -6.70 -4.17
CA LYS A 66 -17.54 -6.41 -4.45
C LYS A 66 -16.74 -6.19 -3.15
N ALA A 67 -17.30 -5.40 -2.22
CA ALA A 67 -16.66 -5.15 -0.93
C ALA A 67 -16.48 -6.45 -0.14
N GLU A 68 -17.51 -7.30 -0.07
CA GLU A 68 -17.46 -8.59 0.61
C GLU A 68 -16.45 -9.55 -0.02
N ALA A 69 -16.29 -9.54 -1.35
CA ALA A 69 -15.26 -10.32 -2.04
C ALA A 69 -13.85 -9.87 -1.63
N ILE A 70 -13.59 -8.55 -1.60
CA ILE A 70 -12.32 -7.99 -1.14
C ILE A 70 -12.07 -8.33 0.34
N LEU A 71 -13.09 -8.21 1.19
CA LEU A 71 -12.98 -8.56 2.60
C LEU A 71 -12.72 -10.06 2.81
N THR A 72 -13.26 -10.92 1.94
CA THR A 72 -12.99 -12.36 1.96
C THR A 72 -11.53 -12.64 1.62
N GLU A 73 -10.98 -11.99 0.57
CA GLU A 73 -9.58 -12.12 0.19
C GLU A 73 -8.63 -11.69 1.31
N MET A 74 -9.04 -10.72 2.13
CA MET A 74 -8.25 -10.18 3.25
C MET A 74 -8.51 -10.88 4.59
N ASP A 75 -9.29 -11.98 4.65
CA ASP A 75 -9.73 -12.65 5.88
C ASP A 75 -10.43 -11.71 6.87
N LEU A 76 -11.24 -10.78 6.34
CA LEU A 76 -11.95 -9.76 7.12
C LEU A 76 -13.46 -9.90 7.07
N LEU A 77 -14.02 -10.78 6.22
CA LEU A 77 -15.47 -10.92 6.07
C LEU A 77 -16.22 -11.18 7.39
N PRO A 78 -15.70 -11.99 8.35
CA PRO A 78 -16.35 -12.18 9.65
C PRO A 78 -16.46 -10.89 10.48
N TYR A 79 -15.66 -9.88 10.17
CA TYR A 79 -15.58 -8.62 10.89
C TYR A 79 -16.29 -7.48 10.16
N LYS A 80 -17.02 -7.75 9.07
CA LYS A 80 -17.61 -6.72 8.21
C LYS A 80 -18.51 -5.72 8.93
N ALA A 81 -19.20 -6.16 9.99
CA ALA A 81 -20.08 -5.31 10.82
C ALA A 81 -19.40 -4.73 12.06
N CYS A 82 -18.12 -5.02 12.28
CA CYS A 82 -17.38 -4.49 13.41
C CYS A 82 -16.91 -3.06 13.14
N HIS A 83 -16.85 -2.24 14.18
CA HIS A 83 -16.23 -0.93 14.11
C HIS A 83 -14.72 -1.10 13.90
N PRO A 84 -14.07 -0.42 12.93
CA PRO A 84 -12.65 -0.60 12.62
C PRO A 84 -11.74 -0.40 13.83
N MET A 85 -12.05 0.52 14.72
CA MET A 85 -11.23 0.79 15.91
C MET A 85 -11.22 -0.36 16.92
N GLY A 86 -12.19 -1.28 16.87
CA GLY A 86 -12.24 -2.48 17.71
C GLY A 86 -11.36 -3.63 17.24
N LEU A 87 -10.75 -3.50 16.06
CA LEU A 87 -9.91 -4.53 15.45
C LEU A 87 -8.48 -4.52 16.01
N SER A 88 -7.77 -5.66 15.87
CA SER A 88 -6.32 -5.73 16.11
C SER A 88 -5.55 -4.86 15.10
N GLY A 89 -4.29 -4.51 15.42
CA GLY A 89 -3.44 -3.72 14.51
C GLY A 89 -3.32 -4.32 13.11
N GLY A 90 -3.05 -5.64 13.02
CA GLY A 90 -2.96 -6.34 11.74
C GLY A 90 -4.30 -6.40 10.98
N GLN A 91 -5.43 -6.52 11.67
CA GLN A 91 -6.75 -6.43 11.03
C GLN A 91 -7.01 -5.03 10.47
N LYS A 92 -6.70 -3.98 11.23
CA LYS A 92 -6.81 -2.59 10.77
C LYS A 92 -5.96 -2.33 9.53
N GLN A 93 -4.72 -2.85 9.52
CA GLN A 93 -3.84 -2.75 8.37
C GLN A 93 -4.46 -3.39 7.13
N ARG A 94 -5.02 -4.59 7.26
CA ARG A 94 -5.71 -5.26 6.14
C ARG A 94 -6.98 -4.53 5.71
N VAL A 95 -7.72 -3.88 6.62
CA VAL A 95 -8.87 -3.02 6.23
C VAL A 95 -8.40 -1.86 5.36
N ALA A 96 -7.34 -1.16 5.74
CA ALA A 96 -6.80 -0.06 4.95
C ALA A 96 -6.32 -0.52 3.56
N ILE A 97 -5.76 -1.73 3.47
CA ILE A 97 -5.37 -2.33 2.18
C ILE A 97 -6.60 -2.72 1.37
N ALA A 98 -7.64 -3.29 1.99
CA ALA A 98 -8.93 -3.59 1.34
C ALA A 98 -9.55 -2.32 0.74
N SER A 99 -9.52 -1.20 1.47
CA SER A 99 -9.97 0.11 0.99
C SER A 99 -9.12 0.62 -0.18
N ALA A 100 -7.81 0.39 -0.18
CA ALA A 100 -6.94 0.73 -1.31
C ALA A 100 -7.29 -0.08 -2.56
N ILE A 101 -7.57 -1.39 -2.42
CA ILE A 101 -8.02 -2.25 -3.51
C ILE A 101 -9.35 -1.75 -4.07
N ALA A 102 -10.31 -1.47 -3.18
CA ALA A 102 -11.65 -0.99 -3.53
C ALA A 102 -11.65 0.38 -4.21
N SER A 103 -10.64 1.21 -3.96
CA SER A 103 -10.55 2.58 -4.51
C SER A 103 -10.42 2.63 -6.04
N GLU A 104 -10.03 1.53 -6.68
CA GLU A 104 -9.76 1.40 -8.12
C GLU A 104 -8.80 2.47 -8.68
N ARG A 105 -8.08 3.20 -7.83
CA ARG A 105 -7.15 4.25 -8.26
C ARG A 105 -6.02 3.65 -9.09
N PRO A 106 -5.56 4.36 -10.15
CA PRO A 106 -4.48 3.88 -11.01
C PRO A 106 -3.09 3.90 -10.34
N VAL A 107 -2.92 4.68 -9.26
CA VAL A 107 -1.68 4.76 -8.49
C VAL A 107 -2.00 4.50 -7.03
N ILE A 108 -1.34 3.51 -6.42
CA ILE A 108 -1.50 3.20 -5.00
C ILE A 108 -0.14 3.29 -4.32
N LEU A 109 -0.10 4.01 -3.21
CA LEU A 109 1.08 4.14 -2.36
C LEU A 109 0.84 3.41 -1.05
N PHE A 110 1.80 2.60 -0.66
CA PHE A 110 1.82 1.91 0.63
C PHE A 110 3.01 2.41 1.44
N ASP A 111 2.75 2.80 2.68
CA ASP A 111 3.78 3.18 3.64
C ASP A 111 3.81 2.13 4.75
N GLU A 112 4.87 1.31 4.78
CA GLU A 112 5.05 0.17 5.69
C GLU A 112 3.82 -0.76 5.81
N PRO A 113 3.31 -1.33 4.69
CA PRO A 113 2.04 -2.06 4.67
C PRO A 113 2.06 -3.37 5.46
N THR A 114 3.23 -3.89 5.82
CA THR A 114 3.40 -5.15 6.55
C THR A 114 3.55 -4.96 8.05
N SER A 115 3.56 -3.71 8.54
CA SER A 115 3.70 -3.41 9.97
C SER A 115 2.59 -4.08 10.78
N GLY A 116 2.99 -4.90 11.78
CA GLY A 116 2.07 -5.63 12.66
C GLY A 116 1.37 -6.83 12.03
N LEU A 117 1.78 -7.27 10.84
CA LEU A 117 1.31 -8.51 10.21
C LEU A 117 2.23 -9.67 10.57
N ASP A 118 1.64 -10.86 10.74
CA ASP A 118 2.39 -12.11 10.72
C ASP A 118 2.76 -12.51 9.27
N LEU A 119 3.61 -13.51 9.15
CA LEU A 119 4.13 -13.97 7.86
C LEU A 119 3.02 -14.43 6.89
N PHE A 120 1.97 -15.05 7.40
CA PHE A 120 0.85 -15.52 6.57
C PHE A 120 0.12 -14.34 5.94
N HIS A 121 -0.28 -13.35 6.75
CA HIS A 121 -1.00 -12.17 6.28
C HIS A 121 -0.11 -11.25 5.44
N MET A 122 1.19 -11.15 5.77
CA MET A 122 2.15 -10.41 4.93
C MET A 122 2.18 -10.99 3.50
N ARG A 123 2.25 -12.33 3.37
CA ARG A 123 2.25 -12.99 2.06
C ARG A 123 0.94 -12.79 1.29
N GLN A 124 -0.19 -12.85 1.98
CA GLN A 124 -1.51 -12.59 1.40
C GLN A 124 -1.58 -11.16 0.84
N VAL A 125 -1.12 -10.16 1.61
CA VAL A 125 -1.03 -8.76 1.15
C VAL A 125 -0.10 -8.63 -0.05
N ALA A 126 1.07 -9.28 -0.03
CA ALA A 126 2.00 -9.23 -1.15
C ALA A 126 1.39 -9.79 -2.44
N ASP A 127 0.63 -10.88 -2.34
CA ASP A 127 -0.04 -11.48 -3.50
C ASP A 127 -1.14 -10.56 -4.06
N SER A 128 -1.93 -9.92 -3.18
CA SER A 128 -2.94 -8.93 -3.60
C SER A 128 -2.30 -7.69 -4.23
N VAL A 129 -1.22 -7.18 -3.66
CA VAL A 129 -0.46 -6.04 -4.22
C VAL A 129 0.11 -6.40 -5.61
N LYS A 130 0.65 -7.60 -5.76
CA LYS A 130 1.12 -8.09 -7.05
C LYS A 130 -0.02 -8.19 -8.06
N GLY A 131 -1.17 -8.74 -7.67
CA GLY A 131 -2.37 -8.79 -8.52
C GLY A 131 -2.82 -7.41 -9.01
N LEU A 132 -2.75 -6.39 -8.14
CA LEU A 132 -3.02 -5.00 -8.53
C LEU A 132 -2.02 -4.49 -9.58
N ALA A 133 -0.74 -4.76 -9.40
CA ALA A 133 0.30 -4.38 -10.38
C ALA A 133 0.09 -5.09 -11.72
N ASP A 134 -0.21 -6.38 -11.70
CA ASP A 134 -0.49 -7.20 -12.90
C ASP A 134 -1.76 -6.71 -13.63
N SER A 135 -2.71 -6.08 -12.92
CA SER A 135 -3.89 -5.42 -13.52
C SER A 135 -3.60 -4.05 -14.14
N GLY A 136 -2.33 -3.63 -14.21
CA GLY A 136 -1.90 -2.38 -14.84
C GLY A 136 -1.88 -1.16 -13.90
N LYS A 137 -2.02 -1.34 -12.60
CA LYS A 137 -1.87 -0.26 -11.62
C LYS A 137 -0.39 0.02 -11.34
N THR A 138 -0.08 1.27 -11.04
CA THR A 138 1.25 1.66 -10.55
C THR A 138 1.25 1.58 -9.04
N ILE A 139 2.08 0.71 -8.50
CA ILE A 139 2.21 0.52 -7.05
C ILE A 139 3.56 1.09 -6.60
N VAL A 140 3.54 1.92 -5.57
CA VAL A 140 4.74 2.44 -4.90
C VAL A 140 4.68 2.01 -3.44
N ILE A 141 5.73 1.37 -2.97
CA ILE A 141 5.81 0.83 -1.62
C ILE A 141 7.03 1.43 -0.93
N VAL A 142 6.84 1.96 0.26
CA VAL A 142 7.92 2.30 1.19
C VAL A 142 7.95 1.19 2.22
N THR A 143 9.05 0.46 2.33
CA THR A 143 9.19 -0.63 3.29
C THR A 143 10.66 -0.99 3.52
N HIS A 144 10.93 -1.63 4.64
CA HIS A 144 12.21 -2.24 5.01
C HIS A 144 12.11 -3.78 5.11
N ASP A 145 11.03 -4.40 4.61
CA ASP A 145 10.81 -5.84 4.64
C ASP A 145 11.31 -6.50 3.34
N PRO A 146 12.48 -7.19 3.37
CA PRO A 146 13.06 -7.80 2.16
C PRO A 146 12.21 -8.94 1.61
N GLU A 147 11.48 -9.70 2.45
CA GLU A 147 10.63 -10.79 1.98
C GLU A 147 9.42 -10.23 1.21
N PHE A 148 8.83 -9.15 1.71
CA PHE A 148 7.75 -8.46 1.02
C PHE A 148 8.21 -7.88 -0.32
N ILE A 149 9.38 -7.20 -0.35
CA ILE A 149 9.97 -6.65 -1.56
C ILE A 149 10.18 -7.74 -2.62
N LEU A 150 10.83 -8.85 -2.24
CA LEU A 150 11.12 -9.95 -3.17
C LEU A 150 9.87 -10.63 -3.71
N ARG A 151 8.74 -10.56 -2.99
CA ARG A 151 7.50 -11.22 -3.37
C ARG A 151 6.67 -10.40 -4.36
N CYS A 152 6.59 -9.09 -4.21
CA CYS A 152 5.65 -8.25 -4.96
C CYS A 152 6.26 -7.08 -5.72
N CYS A 153 7.53 -6.72 -5.48
CA CYS A 153 8.18 -5.63 -6.19
C CYS A 153 8.97 -6.12 -7.40
N ASN A 154 9.05 -5.29 -8.43
CA ASN A 154 9.85 -5.53 -9.63
C ASN A 154 11.00 -4.53 -9.81
N TYR A 155 10.97 -3.42 -9.07
CA TYR A 155 11.93 -2.33 -9.14
C TYR A 155 12.17 -1.73 -7.77
N VAL A 156 13.43 -1.42 -7.47
CA VAL A 156 13.85 -0.81 -6.20
C VAL A 156 14.40 0.58 -6.45
N ILE A 157 14.04 1.49 -5.58
CA ILE A 157 14.60 2.83 -5.48
C ILE A 157 15.13 2.99 -4.07
N HIS A 158 16.44 3.07 -3.93
CA HIS A 158 17.11 3.28 -2.64
C HIS A 158 17.31 4.77 -2.41
N LEU A 159 16.76 5.27 -1.31
CA LEU A 159 16.88 6.67 -0.89
C LEU A 159 17.69 6.74 0.40
N GLU A 160 18.77 7.52 0.38
CA GLU A 160 19.59 7.79 1.54
C GLU A 160 19.79 9.29 1.71
N ASN A 161 19.66 9.82 2.94
CA ASN A 161 19.82 11.24 3.27
C ASN A 161 18.99 12.17 2.35
N GLY A 162 17.80 11.73 1.90
CA GLY A 162 16.91 12.48 1.03
C GLY A 162 17.35 12.55 -0.44
N ARG A 163 18.27 11.69 -0.86
CA ARG A 163 18.77 11.59 -2.23
C ARG A 163 18.57 10.18 -2.77
N LEU A 164 18.43 10.09 -4.08
CA LEU A 164 18.50 8.82 -4.79
C LEU A 164 19.94 8.33 -4.78
N GLU A 165 20.18 7.22 -4.11
CA GLU A 165 21.51 6.57 -4.07
C GLU A 165 21.65 5.59 -5.23
N GLU A 166 20.72 4.67 -5.34
CA GLU A 166 20.68 3.72 -6.46
C GLU A 166 19.26 3.30 -6.83
N ASN A 167 19.12 2.70 -8.00
CA ASN A 167 17.88 2.07 -8.44
C ASN A 167 18.18 0.89 -9.38
N TYR A 168 17.36 -0.17 -9.33
CA TYR A 168 17.57 -1.38 -10.13
C TYR A 168 16.31 -2.24 -10.23
N PHE A 169 16.30 -3.12 -11.22
CA PHE A 169 15.26 -4.16 -11.37
C PHE A 169 15.58 -5.39 -10.52
N LEU A 170 14.52 -6.04 -9.99
CA LEU A 170 14.63 -7.29 -9.23
C LEU A 170 14.47 -8.56 -10.07
N GLN A 171 14.34 -8.42 -11.38
CA GLN A 171 14.05 -9.54 -12.29
C GLN A 171 15.25 -10.45 -12.54
N ASP A 172 16.47 -9.94 -12.34
CA ASP A 172 17.72 -10.66 -12.54
C ASP A 172 18.42 -11.01 -11.21
N THR A 173 19.46 -11.83 -11.29
CA THR A 173 20.28 -12.24 -10.15
C THR A 173 21.00 -11.05 -9.53
N GLU A 174 21.50 -10.13 -10.35
CA GLU A 174 22.26 -8.96 -9.89
C GLU A 174 21.41 -8.04 -9.01
N GLY A 175 20.16 -7.74 -9.43
CA GLY A 175 19.27 -6.91 -8.63
C GLY A 175 18.91 -7.55 -7.28
N ARG A 176 18.75 -8.88 -7.24
CA ARG A 176 18.49 -9.61 -5.99
C ARG A 176 19.70 -9.62 -5.07
N GLU A 177 20.92 -9.77 -5.61
CA GLU A 177 22.15 -9.68 -4.85
C GLU A 177 22.37 -8.28 -4.26
N ARG A 178 22.06 -7.22 -5.01
CA ARG A 178 22.10 -5.83 -4.51
C ARG A 178 21.14 -5.63 -3.34
N LEU A 179 19.90 -6.08 -3.47
CA LEU A 179 18.92 -6.02 -2.38
C LEU A 179 19.40 -6.77 -1.14
N PHE A 180 19.92 -7.98 -1.32
CA PHE A 180 20.47 -8.79 -0.23
C PHE A 180 21.62 -8.09 0.47
N ASN A 181 22.59 -7.57 -0.29
CA ASN A 181 23.76 -6.87 0.25
C ASN A 181 23.35 -5.62 1.03
N PHE A 182 22.36 -4.86 0.54
CA PHE A 182 21.82 -3.69 1.25
C PHE A 182 21.33 -4.07 2.66
N PHE A 183 20.49 -5.08 2.78
CA PHE A 183 19.96 -5.50 4.09
C PHE A 183 21.02 -6.17 4.98
N MET A 184 22.01 -6.84 4.41
CA MET A 184 23.12 -7.44 5.20
C MET A 184 24.05 -6.36 5.75
N MET A 185 24.28 -5.26 5.05
CA MET A 185 25.11 -4.14 5.52
C MET A 185 24.39 -3.34 6.62
N GLU A 186 23.08 -3.10 6.50
CA GLU A 186 22.29 -2.44 7.55
C GLU A 186 22.14 -3.30 8.81
N GLY A 187 21.97 -4.62 8.67
CA GLY A 187 21.91 -5.56 9.79
C GLY A 187 23.21 -5.70 10.59
N GLY A 188 24.36 -5.32 10.01
CA GLY A 188 25.66 -5.29 10.67
C GLY A 188 26.00 -4.00 11.43
N GLY A 189 25.22 -2.91 11.21
CA GLY A 189 25.46 -1.59 11.80
C GLY A 189 24.76 -1.30 13.14
N GLY A 190 24.01 -2.26 13.69
CA GLY A 190 23.27 -2.12 14.94
C GLY A 190 24.06 -2.35 16.21
N ASN A 191 25.26 -1.74 16.35
CA ASN A 191 25.93 -1.59 17.66
C ASN A 191 26.98 -0.49 17.58
N GLN A 192 26.59 0.71 17.94
CA GLN A 192 27.37 1.79 18.61
C GLN A 192 26.64 3.12 18.40
N THR A 193 25.94 3.59 19.41
CA THR A 193 26.42 4.63 20.30
C THR A 193 25.40 4.90 21.40
N VAL A 194 25.84 4.83 22.59
CA VAL A 194 25.59 5.43 23.89
C VAL A 194 24.74 6.72 23.87
#